data_3b450f83a37862b59aa8400774bafcb3
#
_entry.id   3b450f83a37862b59aa8400774bafcb3
#
_cell.length_a   1.000
_cell.length_b   1.000
_cell.length_c   1.000
_cell.angle_alpha   90.00
_cell.angle_beta   90.00
_cell.angle_gamma   90.00
#
_symmetry.space_group_name_H-M   'P 1'
#
loop_
_entity.id
_entity.type
_entity.pdbx_description
1 polymer ?
#
loop_
_entity_poly.entity_id
_entity_poly.type
_entity_poly.pdbx_seq_one_letter_code
_entity_poly.pdbx_strand_id
1 'polypeptide(L)'
;RPPRSTLFPYTTLFRSKLRFSSNEIAQAESFRKMLLAMARDVRVILVKLADRIHNMRTLGVMRPEKRARIARETLDIYVPIAHRLGLNNVFRELQELSFANRYPFRYKVLYANVLKTRQARREFLEKMMEDTRTALLKAGIPCRILGRDKTIYGIYNKMREKHQSFSDALDIYGFRLVVKNLDDCYLSLGALHRRFKPVHSRFKDFIAIPKSNGYQSLHTTVIGPDGTPVEFQIRTEEMHRIDENGILVHWLYSSSEDTSDLQSRTAAWLQNLLEIQRTSTDSTEFLENIKVDLFPNRIYVFT
;
A
#
# COMPACT_ATOMS: atom_id res chain seq x y z
N ARG A 1 27.69 28.35 1.78
CA ARG A 1 27.31 26.93 1.57
C ARG A 1 27.59 26.23 2.88
N PRO A 2 26.58 25.56 3.54
CA PRO A 2 26.86 24.77 4.73
C PRO A 2 27.66 23.52 4.35
N PRO A 3 28.51 22.96 5.22
CA PRO A 3 29.28 21.76 4.95
C PRO A 3 28.36 20.54 4.78
N ARG A 4 28.64 19.74 3.76
CA ARG A 4 27.92 18.49 3.51
C ARG A 4 28.20 17.53 4.65
N SER A 5 27.17 17.11 5.35
CA SER A 5 27.26 16.16 6.45
C SER A 5 27.78 14.81 5.94
N THR A 6 28.88 14.36 6.52
CA THR A 6 29.58 13.11 6.24
C THR A 6 29.00 11.91 7.04
N LEU A 7 27.72 11.99 7.45
CA LEU A 7 27.15 11.10 8.47
C LEU A 7 26.80 9.67 8.03
N PHE A 8 26.90 9.32 6.72
CA PHE A 8 26.59 7.94 6.28
C PHE A 8 27.54 7.46 5.18
N PRO A 9 28.53 6.61 5.52
CA PRO A 9 29.45 6.03 4.53
C PRO A 9 28.75 5.17 3.47
N TYR A 10 27.52 4.68 3.73
CA TYR A 10 26.75 3.87 2.80
C TYR A 10 26.12 4.63 1.64
N THR A 11 25.92 5.94 1.74
CA THR A 11 25.42 6.74 0.61
C THR A 11 26.45 6.93 -0.51
N THR A 12 27.73 6.79 -0.19
CA THR A 12 28.84 6.94 -1.13
C THR A 12 29.00 5.70 -2.03
N LEU A 13 28.69 4.50 -1.52
CA LEU A 13 28.74 3.24 -2.30
C LEU A 13 27.75 3.22 -3.48
N PHE A 14 26.67 4.00 -3.43
CA PHE A 14 25.67 4.08 -4.50
C PHE A 14 25.92 5.20 -5.51
N ARG A 15 27.01 5.94 -5.38
CA ARG A 15 27.42 7.01 -6.30
C ARG A 15 28.53 6.61 -7.28
N SER A 16 28.87 5.34 -7.42
CA SER A 16 29.81 4.91 -8.45
C SER A 16 29.22 5.27 -9.82
N LYS A 17 29.80 6.26 -10.48
CA LYS A 17 29.51 6.67 -11.86
C LYS A 17 30.00 5.58 -12.79
N LEU A 18 29.25 4.49 -12.92
CA LEU A 18 29.42 3.60 -14.06
C LEU A 18 28.87 4.34 -15.29
N ARG A 19 29.66 4.45 -16.35
CA ARG A 19 29.22 4.98 -17.64
C ARG A 19 28.44 3.86 -18.34
N PHE A 20 27.15 3.99 -18.35
CA PHE A 20 26.25 3.04 -19.03
C PHE A 20 25.92 3.55 -20.43
N SER A 21 25.71 2.62 -21.37
CA SER A 21 25.35 2.93 -22.75
C SER A 21 23.92 3.40 -22.91
N SER A 22 23.02 3.20 -21.90
CA SER A 22 21.67 3.73 -21.87
C SER A 22 21.22 4.06 -20.44
N ASN A 23 20.31 5.03 -20.30
CA ASN A 23 19.72 5.41 -19.01
C ASN A 23 18.95 4.25 -18.33
N GLU A 24 18.39 3.35 -19.11
CA GLU A 24 17.60 2.22 -18.61
C GLU A 24 18.48 1.16 -17.97
N ILE A 25 19.60 0.81 -18.61
CA ILE A 25 20.59 -0.12 -18.06
C ILE A 25 21.19 0.43 -16.77
N ALA A 26 21.49 1.73 -16.73
CA ALA A 26 22.01 2.39 -15.52
C ALA A 26 21.01 2.34 -14.34
N GLN A 27 19.72 2.50 -14.64
CA GLN A 27 18.67 2.38 -13.64
C GLN A 27 18.53 0.93 -13.15
N ALA A 28 18.56 -0.04 -14.06
CA ALA A 28 18.52 -1.47 -13.77
C ALA A 28 19.65 -1.88 -12.82
N GLU A 29 20.87 -1.48 -13.13
CA GLU A 29 22.04 -1.81 -12.31
C GLU A 29 22.01 -1.12 -10.92
N SER A 30 21.60 0.13 -10.88
CA SER A 30 21.42 0.85 -9.59
C SER A 30 20.37 0.17 -8.72
N PHE A 31 19.28 -0.28 -9.33
CA PHE A 31 18.20 -0.97 -8.65
C PHE A 31 18.63 -2.36 -8.16
N ARG A 32 19.33 -3.12 -9.00
CA ARG A 32 19.92 -4.40 -8.63
C ARG A 32 20.81 -4.29 -7.41
N LYS A 33 21.74 -3.31 -7.38
CA LYS A 33 22.60 -3.06 -6.22
C LYS A 33 21.83 -2.71 -4.97
N MET A 34 20.77 -1.92 -5.11
CA MET A 34 19.89 -1.56 -3.99
C MET A 34 19.18 -2.78 -3.40
N LEU A 35 18.62 -3.64 -4.25
CA LEU A 35 17.94 -4.86 -3.81
C LEU A 35 18.90 -5.86 -3.14
N LEU A 36 20.10 -6.00 -3.66
CA LEU A 36 21.11 -6.86 -3.04
C LEU A 36 21.58 -6.34 -1.68
N ALA A 37 21.72 -5.03 -1.54
CA ALA A 37 22.03 -4.43 -0.23
C ALA A 37 20.86 -4.65 0.76
N MET A 38 19.60 -4.53 0.29
CA MET A 38 18.40 -4.80 1.08
C MET A 38 18.30 -6.28 1.51
N ALA A 39 18.68 -7.21 0.62
CA ALA A 39 18.66 -8.64 0.94
C ALA A 39 19.67 -9.01 2.05
N ARG A 40 20.71 -8.22 2.24
CA ARG A 40 21.66 -8.35 3.35
C ARG A 40 21.17 -7.65 4.63
N ASP A 41 20.54 -6.49 4.47
CA ASP A 41 20.03 -5.69 5.59
C ASP A 41 18.82 -4.87 5.14
N VAL A 42 17.64 -5.27 5.61
CA VAL A 42 16.37 -4.62 5.25
C VAL A 42 16.30 -3.14 5.68
N ARG A 43 17.11 -2.70 6.65
CA ARG A 43 17.18 -1.29 7.06
C ARG A 43 17.64 -0.38 5.93
N VAL A 44 18.42 -0.89 5.00
CA VAL A 44 18.86 -0.15 3.81
C VAL A 44 17.68 0.36 3.00
N ILE A 45 16.65 -0.50 2.79
CA ILE A 45 15.48 -0.08 2.02
C ILE A 45 14.61 0.92 2.78
N LEU A 46 14.53 0.82 4.10
CA LEU A 46 13.79 1.80 4.91
C LEU A 46 14.37 3.20 4.79
N VAL A 47 15.71 3.33 4.86
CA VAL A 47 16.40 4.59 4.63
C VAL A 47 16.13 5.10 3.21
N LYS A 48 16.16 4.21 2.21
CA LYS A 48 15.88 4.58 0.81
C LYS A 48 14.43 4.99 0.57
N LEU A 49 13.48 4.35 1.24
CA LEU A 49 12.06 4.74 1.17
C LEU A 49 11.82 6.10 1.84
N ALA A 50 12.47 6.36 2.98
CA ALA A 50 12.41 7.66 3.65
C ALA A 50 13.00 8.79 2.78
N ASP A 51 14.17 8.56 2.18
CA ASP A 51 14.78 9.48 1.21
C ASP A 51 13.85 9.71 -0.01
N ARG A 52 13.26 8.64 -0.54
CA ARG A 52 12.33 8.72 -1.67
C ARG A 52 11.07 9.52 -1.33
N ILE A 53 10.46 9.33 -0.15
CA ILE A 53 9.31 10.13 0.30
C ILE A 53 9.70 11.60 0.38
N HIS A 54 10.83 11.93 1.00
CA HIS A 54 11.32 13.30 1.10
C HIS A 54 11.51 13.93 -0.28
N ASN A 55 12.15 13.21 -1.20
CA ASN A 55 12.37 13.66 -2.57
C ASN A 55 11.05 13.86 -3.32
N MET A 56 10.06 12.99 -3.11
CA MET A 56 8.74 13.11 -3.74
C MET A 56 7.94 14.30 -3.20
N ARG A 57 8.03 14.61 -1.90
CA ARG A 57 7.39 15.78 -1.29
C ARG A 57 7.97 17.10 -1.84
N THR A 58 9.25 17.13 -2.15
CA THR A 58 9.97 18.31 -2.65
C THR A 58 10.11 18.35 -4.19
N LEU A 59 9.48 17.43 -4.91
CA LEU A 59 9.66 17.25 -6.35
C LEU A 59 9.14 18.42 -7.19
N GLY A 60 8.27 19.27 -6.64
CA GLY A 60 7.65 20.41 -7.31
C GLY A 60 8.61 21.43 -7.92
N VAL A 61 9.82 21.56 -7.38
CA VAL A 61 10.85 22.49 -7.88
C VAL A 61 11.57 22.01 -9.15
N MET A 62 11.35 20.75 -9.55
CA MET A 62 11.99 20.15 -10.72
C MET A 62 11.19 20.42 -12.01
N ARG A 63 11.90 20.38 -13.16
CA ARG A 63 11.25 20.49 -14.49
C ARG A 63 10.24 19.36 -14.70
N PRO A 64 9.13 19.61 -15.45
CA PRO A 64 8.04 18.64 -15.64
C PRO A 64 8.50 17.25 -16.10
N GLU A 65 9.44 17.17 -17.05
CA GLU A 65 9.92 15.91 -17.60
C GLU A 65 10.67 15.09 -16.54
N LYS A 66 11.49 15.76 -15.73
CA LYS A 66 12.23 15.13 -14.62
C LYS A 66 11.27 14.67 -13.52
N ARG A 67 10.23 15.47 -13.21
CA ARG A 67 9.18 15.07 -12.27
C ARG A 67 8.45 13.82 -12.73
N ALA A 68 8.00 13.79 -14.00
CA ALA A 68 7.29 12.66 -14.57
C ALA A 68 8.13 11.38 -14.57
N ARG A 69 9.43 11.48 -14.87
CA ARG A 69 10.36 10.35 -14.85
C ARG A 69 10.55 9.79 -13.43
N ILE A 70 10.84 10.67 -12.44
CA ILE A 70 11.03 10.26 -11.04
C ILE A 70 9.74 9.66 -10.48
N ALA A 71 8.59 10.25 -10.79
CA ALA A 71 7.28 9.74 -10.37
C ALA A 71 6.98 8.35 -10.98
N ARG A 72 7.34 8.13 -12.25
CA ARG A 72 7.24 6.80 -12.89
C ARG A 72 8.11 5.78 -12.19
N GLU A 73 9.41 6.08 -12.01
CA GLU A 73 10.34 5.20 -11.30
C GLU A 73 9.81 4.84 -9.90
N THR A 74 9.25 5.82 -9.19
CA THR A 74 8.68 5.60 -7.86
C THR A 74 7.47 4.66 -7.90
N LEU A 75 6.55 4.82 -8.86
CA LEU A 75 5.40 3.95 -9.05
C LEU A 75 5.79 2.53 -9.44
N ASP A 76 6.81 2.40 -10.31
CA ASP A 76 7.18 1.11 -10.88
C ASP A 76 8.08 0.28 -9.94
N ILE A 77 8.80 0.93 -9.00
CA ILE A 77 9.82 0.29 -8.17
C ILE A 77 9.52 0.43 -6.66
N TYR A 78 9.50 1.66 -6.15
CA TYR A 78 9.46 1.89 -4.69
C TYR A 78 8.09 1.61 -4.08
N VAL A 79 7.02 1.89 -4.81
CA VAL A 79 5.64 1.61 -4.38
C VAL A 79 5.41 0.10 -4.20
N PRO A 80 5.75 -0.78 -5.14
CA PRO A 80 5.65 -2.23 -4.95
C PRO A 80 6.48 -2.75 -3.78
N ILE A 81 7.68 -2.26 -3.58
CA ILE A 81 8.55 -2.65 -2.46
C ILE A 81 7.90 -2.24 -1.12
N ALA A 82 7.44 -1.00 -1.01
CA ALA A 82 6.75 -0.53 0.20
C ALA A 82 5.50 -1.39 0.51
N HIS A 83 4.74 -1.77 -0.53
CA HIS A 83 3.60 -2.67 -0.41
C HIS A 83 4.01 -4.08 0.05
N ARG A 84 5.09 -4.64 -0.53
CA ARG A 84 5.59 -5.98 -0.18
C ARG A 84 6.06 -6.06 1.28
N LEU A 85 6.66 -4.99 1.78
CA LEU A 85 7.10 -4.86 3.18
C LEU A 85 5.95 -4.50 4.14
N GLY A 86 4.71 -4.37 3.66
CA GLY A 86 3.55 -4.00 4.48
C GLY A 86 3.55 -2.55 4.95
N LEU A 87 4.43 -1.68 4.45
CA LEU A 87 4.56 -0.27 4.83
C LEU A 87 3.46 0.57 4.19
N ASN A 88 2.20 0.34 4.61
CA ASN A 88 1.04 0.88 3.91
C ASN A 88 0.95 2.42 3.93
N ASN A 89 1.42 3.09 4.97
CA ASN A 89 1.47 4.55 5.01
C ASN A 89 2.43 5.09 3.94
N VAL A 90 3.65 4.52 3.87
CA VAL A 90 4.66 4.84 2.85
C VAL A 90 4.14 4.53 1.44
N PHE A 91 3.54 3.36 1.27
CA PHE A 91 2.94 2.91 0.01
C PHE A 91 1.89 3.90 -0.51
N ARG A 92 0.93 4.29 0.34
CA ARG A 92 -0.14 5.22 -0.04
C ARG A 92 0.42 6.61 -0.38
N GLU A 93 1.31 7.13 0.44
CA GLU A 93 1.91 8.45 0.23
C GLU A 93 2.72 8.49 -1.07
N LEU A 94 3.58 7.50 -1.31
CA LEU A 94 4.35 7.40 -2.56
C LEU A 94 3.44 7.30 -3.79
N GLN A 95 2.33 6.55 -3.71
CA GLN A 95 1.35 6.47 -4.79
C GLN A 95 0.71 7.83 -5.11
N GLU A 96 0.22 8.54 -4.08
CA GLU A 96 -0.44 9.84 -4.25
C GLU A 96 0.52 10.88 -4.83
N LEU A 97 1.70 11.02 -4.24
CA LEU A 97 2.71 11.97 -4.70
C LEU A 97 3.17 11.67 -6.13
N SER A 98 3.33 10.39 -6.45
CA SER A 98 3.74 9.96 -7.79
C SER A 98 2.63 10.21 -8.82
N PHE A 99 1.38 9.91 -8.48
CA PHE A 99 0.24 10.15 -9.37
C PHE A 99 0.06 11.66 -9.64
N ALA A 100 0.14 12.48 -8.60
CA ALA A 100 0.04 13.94 -8.72
C ALA A 100 1.13 14.54 -9.63
N ASN A 101 2.36 14.00 -9.57
CA ASN A 101 3.48 14.50 -10.37
C ASN A 101 3.52 13.93 -11.79
N ARG A 102 3.02 12.69 -12.01
CA ARG A 102 3.00 12.03 -13.32
C ARG A 102 1.81 12.47 -14.18
N TYR A 103 0.63 12.66 -13.56
CA TYR A 103 -0.62 12.99 -14.23
C TYR A 103 -1.34 14.14 -13.51
N PRO A 104 -0.74 15.35 -13.43
CA PRO A 104 -1.21 16.45 -12.58
C PRO A 104 -2.66 16.89 -12.92
N PHE A 105 -3.01 16.93 -14.19
CA PHE A 105 -4.37 17.28 -14.61
C PHE A 105 -5.39 16.24 -14.15
N ARG A 106 -5.12 14.95 -14.37
CA ARG A 106 -6.02 13.85 -13.95
C ARG A 106 -6.17 13.82 -12.44
N TYR A 107 -5.05 14.00 -11.71
CA TYR A 107 -5.06 14.08 -10.25
C TYR A 107 -5.96 15.22 -9.76
N LYS A 108 -5.78 16.44 -10.30
CA LYS A 108 -6.56 17.62 -9.92
C LYS A 108 -8.07 17.41 -10.14
N VAL A 109 -8.46 16.88 -11.31
CA VAL A 109 -9.87 16.63 -11.64
C VAL A 109 -10.47 15.57 -10.71
N LEU A 110 -9.79 14.45 -10.52
CA LEU A 110 -10.28 13.38 -9.62
C LEU A 110 -10.34 13.85 -8.17
N TYR A 111 -9.34 14.56 -7.68
CA TYR A 111 -9.30 15.11 -6.33
C TYR A 111 -10.48 16.03 -6.06
N ALA A 112 -10.75 16.98 -6.96
CA ALA A 112 -11.89 17.90 -6.84
C ALA A 112 -13.23 17.16 -6.82
N ASN A 113 -13.42 16.17 -7.70
CA ASN A 113 -14.64 15.36 -7.72
C ASN A 113 -14.81 14.51 -6.45
N VAL A 114 -13.74 13.90 -5.94
CA VAL A 114 -13.77 13.13 -4.69
C VAL A 114 -14.15 14.03 -3.51
N LEU A 115 -13.55 15.23 -3.40
CA LEU A 115 -13.89 16.18 -2.34
C LEU A 115 -15.37 16.60 -2.41
N LYS A 116 -15.86 16.96 -3.59
CA LYS A 116 -17.28 17.34 -3.79
C LYS A 116 -18.21 16.18 -3.38
N THR A 117 -17.91 14.97 -3.79
CA THR A 117 -18.71 13.79 -3.46
C THR A 117 -18.69 13.48 -1.96
N ARG A 118 -17.54 13.66 -1.28
CA ARG A 118 -17.42 13.49 0.17
C ARG A 118 -18.26 14.50 0.93
N GLN A 119 -18.21 15.77 0.55
CA GLN A 119 -19.02 16.81 1.18
C GLN A 119 -20.52 16.52 1.04
N ALA A 120 -20.96 16.14 -0.18
CA ALA A 120 -22.37 15.83 -0.44
C ALA A 120 -22.90 14.61 0.34
N ARG A 121 -22.00 13.72 0.81
CA ARG A 121 -22.40 12.48 1.52
C ARG A 121 -21.99 12.44 2.99
N ARG A 122 -21.61 13.56 3.55
CA ARG A 122 -21.14 13.63 4.94
C ARG A 122 -22.20 13.11 5.92
N GLU A 123 -23.42 13.60 5.83
CA GLU A 123 -24.53 13.18 6.69
C GLU A 123 -24.85 11.68 6.57
N PHE A 124 -24.80 11.15 5.36
CA PHE A 124 -24.95 9.72 5.11
C PHE A 124 -23.88 8.90 5.84
N LEU A 125 -22.61 9.33 5.77
CA LEU A 125 -21.48 8.62 6.41
C LEU A 125 -21.59 8.71 7.96
N GLU A 126 -21.97 9.85 8.50
CA GLU A 126 -22.20 10.04 9.94
C GLU A 126 -23.33 9.12 10.43
N LYS A 127 -24.44 9.04 9.69
CA LYS A 127 -25.54 8.13 10.00
C LYS A 127 -25.13 6.66 9.93
N MET A 128 -24.41 6.25 8.87
CA MET A 128 -23.90 4.88 8.75
C MET A 128 -22.96 4.51 9.91
N MET A 129 -22.11 5.42 10.34
CA MET A 129 -21.21 5.21 11.46
C MET A 129 -21.98 5.03 12.78
N GLU A 130 -23.02 5.85 13.02
CA GLU A 130 -23.85 5.74 14.23
C GLU A 130 -24.72 4.48 14.25
N ASP A 131 -25.32 4.12 13.12
CA ASP A 131 -26.05 2.86 12.95
C ASP A 131 -25.15 1.64 13.21
N THR A 132 -23.92 1.70 12.70
CA THR A 132 -22.90 0.65 12.93
C THR A 132 -22.53 0.57 14.41
N ARG A 133 -22.26 1.72 15.06
CA ARG A 133 -21.92 1.79 16.48
C ARG A 133 -23.05 1.18 17.33
N THR A 134 -24.29 1.55 17.05
CA THR A 134 -25.47 1.04 17.75
C THR A 134 -25.63 -0.47 17.57
N ALA A 135 -25.40 -1.01 16.36
CA ALA A 135 -25.50 -2.44 16.09
C ALA A 135 -24.45 -3.24 16.88
N LEU A 136 -23.21 -2.73 16.93
CA LEU A 136 -22.11 -3.39 17.64
C LEU A 136 -22.27 -3.29 19.18
N LEU A 137 -22.72 -2.15 19.70
CA LEU A 137 -23.04 -1.99 21.12
C LEU A 137 -24.14 -2.96 21.58
N LYS A 138 -25.21 -3.11 20.79
CA LYS A 138 -26.29 -4.08 21.07
C LYS A 138 -25.79 -5.53 21.06
N ALA A 139 -24.75 -5.82 20.30
CA ALA A 139 -24.11 -7.14 20.26
C ALA A 139 -23.05 -7.32 21.38
N GLY A 140 -22.82 -6.31 22.23
CA GLY A 140 -21.82 -6.36 23.31
C GLY A 140 -20.39 -6.30 22.82
N ILE A 141 -20.13 -5.79 21.59
CA ILE A 141 -18.80 -5.78 20.97
C ILE A 141 -18.21 -4.37 21.06
N PRO A 142 -17.24 -4.12 21.93
CA PRO A 142 -16.52 -2.84 21.96
C PRO A 142 -15.64 -2.72 20.72
N CYS A 143 -15.79 -1.63 19.96
CA CYS A 143 -15.01 -1.38 18.77
C CYS A 143 -14.67 0.09 18.59
N ARG A 144 -13.57 0.34 17.87
CA ARG A 144 -13.20 1.65 17.35
C ARG A 144 -13.56 1.71 15.87
N ILE A 145 -14.39 2.66 15.48
CA ILE A 145 -14.82 2.84 14.10
C ILE A 145 -14.01 3.98 13.49
N LEU A 146 -13.30 3.71 12.40
CA LEU A 146 -12.48 4.67 11.67
C LEU A 146 -13.01 4.80 10.24
N GLY A 147 -13.16 6.03 9.76
CA GLY A 147 -13.38 6.27 8.34
C GLY A 147 -12.15 5.84 7.52
N ARG A 148 -12.39 5.22 6.37
CA ARG A 148 -11.34 4.83 5.43
C ARG A 148 -11.49 5.58 4.13
N ASP A 149 -10.48 6.37 3.82
CA ASP A 149 -10.38 7.06 2.55
C ASP A 149 -9.57 6.24 1.54
N LYS A 150 -10.12 6.02 0.36
CA LYS A 150 -9.32 5.50 -0.77
C LYS A 150 -8.44 6.60 -1.32
N THR A 151 -7.22 6.22 -1.71
CA THR A 151 -6.29 7.10 -2.42
C THR A 151 -6.84 7.48 -3.80
N ILE A 152 -6.55 8.69 -4.27
CA ILE A 152 -6.96 9.14 -5.62
C ILE A 152 -6.36 8.22 -6.68
N TYR A 153 -5.12 7.78 -6.49
CA TYR A 153 -4.48 6.80 -7.36
C TYR A 153 -5.22 5.44 -7.36
N GLY A 154 -5.68 4.98 -6.19
CA GLY A 154 -6.48 3.74 -6.10
C GLY A 154 -7.81 3.83 -6.86
N ILE A 155 -8.47 4.99 -6.79
CA ILE A 155 -9.69 5.27 -7.58
C ILE A 155 -9.36 5.28 -9.08
N TYR A 156 -8.30 6.00 -9.49
CA TYR A 156 -7.85 6.05 -10.88
C TYR A 156 -7.52 4.67 -11.46
N ASN A 157 -6.79 3.84 -10.72
CA ASN A 157 -6.45 2.50 -11.17
C ASN A 157 -7.68 1.61 -11.32
N LYS A 158 -8.62 1.69 -10.38
CA LYS A 158 -9.88 0.95 -10.46
C LYS A 158 -10.69 1.34 -11.71
N MET A 159 -10.80 2.65 -12.00
CA MET A 159 -11.46 3.13 -13.21
C MET A 159 -10.77 2.60 -14.47
N ARG A 160 -9.44 2.61 -14.50
CA ARG A 160 -8.66 2.16 -15.65
C ARG A 160 -8.74 0.64 -15.87
N GLU A 161 -8.56 -0.16 -14.81
CA GLU A 161 -8.49 -1.62 -14.90
C GLU A 161 -9.86 -2.26 -15.16
N LYS A 162 -10.93 -1.64 -14.65
CA LYS A 162 -12.30 -2.16 -14.80
C LYS A 162 -13.10 -1.44 -15.88
N HIS A 163 -12.48 -0.51 -16.61
CA HIS A 163 -13.16 0.36 -17.59
C HIS A 163 -14.43 1.03 -17.04
N GLN A 164 -14.39 1.43 -15.77
CA GLN A 164 -15.52 2.02 -15.04
C GLN A 164 -15.47 3.54 -15.07
N SER A 165 -16.65 4.18 -15.10
CA SER A 165 -16.76 5.62 -14.90
C SER A 165 -16.45 5.99 -13.43
N PHE A 166 -16.26 7.27 -13.14
CA PHE A 166 -16.09 7.75 -11.78
C PHE A 166 -17.31 7.43 -10.90
N SER A 167 -18.53 7.54 -11.47
CA SER A 167 -19.77 7.19 -10.78
C SER A 167 -19.85 5.72 -10.38
N ASP A 168 -19.29 4.82 -11.18
CA ASP A 168 -19.30 3.37 -10.92
C ASP A 168 -18.18 2.95 -9.93
N ALA A 169 -17.14 3.77 -9.84
CA ALA A 169 -16.04 3.57 -8.89
C ALA A 169 -16.41 3.97 -7.45
N LEU A 170 -17.69 4.23 -7.18
CA LEU A 170 -18.25 4.83 -5.95
C LEU A 170 -18.13 4.03 -4.65
N ASP A 171 -17.45 2.89 -4.60
CA ASP A 171 -16.98 2.35 -3.29
C ASP A 171 -15.79 3.18 -2.74
N ILE A 172 -15.96 4.52 -2.86
CA ILE A 172 -15.03 5.53 -2.32
C ILE A 172 -15.06 5.50 -0.78
N TYR A 173 -16.17 5.01 -0.22
CA TYR A 173 -16.43 5.03 1.22
C TYR A 173 -16.18 3.67 1.83
N GLY A 174 -15.53 3.69 2.96
CA GLY A 174 -15.33 2.51 3.76
C GLY A 174 -15.17 2.86 5.23
N PHE A 175 -15.42 1.88 6.07
CA PHE A 175 -15.15 1.95 7.48
C PHE A 175 -14.19 0.84 7.87
N ARG A 176 -13.37 1.16 8.88
CA ARG A 176 -12.54 0.20 9.56
C ARG A 176 -13.11 -0.02 10.95
N LEU A 177 -13.40 -1.26 11.28
CA LEU A 177 -13.77 -1.69 12.62
C LEU A 177 -12.55 -2.33 13.26
N VAL A 178 -12.07 -1.74 14.34
CA VAL A 178 -10.96 -2.27 15.09
C VAL A 178 -11.51 -2.80 16.41
N VAL A 179 -11.37 -4.11 16.62
CA VAL A 179 -11.89 -4.87 17.76
C VAL A 179 -10.75 -5.48 18.58
N LYS A 180 -11.08 -6.04 19.75
CA LYS A 180 -10.08 -6.52 20.69
C LYS A 180 -9.45 -7.85 20.28
N ASN A 181 -10.27 -8.81 19.87
CA ASN A 181 -9.84 -10.19 19.62
C ASN A 181 -10.39 -10.73 18.28
N LEU A 182 -9.98 -11.93 17.91
CA LEU A 182 -10.34 -12.58 16.66
C LEU A 182 -11.83 -12.91 16.60
N ASP A 183 -12.40 -13.43 17.69
CA ASP A 183 -13.81 -13.82 17.75
C ASP A 183 -14.71 -12.59 17.54
N ASP A 184 -14.35 -11.45 18.11
CA ASP A 184 -15.06 -10.19 17.92
C ASP A 184 -15.06 -9.74 16.45
N CYS A 185 -14.06 -10.12 15.64
CA CYS A 185 -14.07 -9.85 14.20
C CYS A 185 -15.25 -10.53 13.50
N TYR A 186 -15.44 -11.84 13.75
CA TYR A 186 -16.51 -12.62 13.14
C TYR A 186 -17.89 -12.27 13.73
N LEU A 187 -17.97 -12.01 15.02
CA LEU A 187 -19.20 -11.53 15.67
C LEU A 187 -19.63 -10.17 15.12
N SER A 188 -18.66 -9.25 14.89
CA SER A 188 -18.94 -7.95 14.26
C SER A 188 -19.47 -8.11 12.84
N LEU A 189 -18.92 -9.03 12.05
CA LEU A 189 -19.45 -9.35 10.72
C LEU A 189 -20.92 -9.77 10.79
N GLY A 190 -21.27 -10.68 11.71
CA GLY A 190 -22.63 -11.12 11.94
C GLY A 190 -23.56 -9.98 12.36
N ALA A 191 -23.11 -9.09 13.25
CA ALA A 191 -23.87 -7.92 13.69
C ALA A 191 -24.14 -6.92 12.54
N LEU A 192 -23.13 -6.69 11.69
CA LEU A 192 -23.27 -5.83 10.50
C LEU A 192 -24.26 -6.42 9.49
N HIS A 193 -24.17 -7.72 9.19
CA HIS A 193 -25.05 -8.39 8.22
C HIS A 193 -26.51 -8.50 8.72
N ARG A 194 -26.73 -8.53 10.03
CA ARG A 194 -28.09 -8.40 10.60
C ARG A 194 -28.66 -6.99 10.46
N ARG A 195 -27.80 -5.96 10.49
CA ARG A 195 -28.24 -4.55 10.40
C ARG A 195 -28.38 -4.09 8.96
N PHE A 196 -27.47 -4.51 8.08
CA PHE A 196 -27.35 -4.07 6.68
C PHE A 196 -27.30 -5.27 5.74
N LYS A 197 -27.91 -5.15 4.57
CA LYS A 197 -27.91 -6.20 3.55
C LYS A 197 -26.52 -6.33 2.91
N PRO A 198 -25.82 -7.48 3.00
CA PRO A 198 -24.52 -7.67 2.36
C PRO A 198 -24.64 -7.83 0.85
N VAL A 199 -23.59 -7.41 0.12
CA VAL A 199 -23.40 -7.67 -1.31
C VAL A 199 -22.71 -9.02 -1.46
N HIS A 200 -23.43 -10.02 -1.96
CA HIS A 200 -23.03 -11.44 -1.98
C HIS A 200 -21.62 -11.71 -2.52
N SER A 201 -21.19 -11.07 -3.60
CA SER A 201 -19.90 -11.32 -4.25
C SER A 201 -18.72 -10.50 -3.67
N ARG A 202 -18.95 -9.69 -2.61
CA ARG A 202 -17.97 -8.75 -2.09
C ARG A 202 -17.51 -9.04 -0.67
N PHE A 203 -17.62 -10.30 -0.24
CA PHE A 203 -17.00 -10.78 1.00
C PHE A 203 -15.64 -11.40 0.70
N LYS A 204 -14.65 -11.11 1.57
CA LYS A 204 -13.31 -11.71 1.53
C LYS A 204 -12.79 -11.88 2.94
N ASP A 205 -12.30 -13.06 3.24
CA ASP A 205 -11.68 -13.39 4.51
C ASP A 205 -10.14 -13.42 4.34
N PHE A 206 -9.51 -12.30 4.68
CA PHE A 206 -8.06 -12.21 4.74
C PHE A 206 -7.51 -12.49 6.15
N ILE A 207 -8.34 -12.93 7.11
CA ILE A 207 -7.88 -13.45 8.38
C ILE A 207 -7.51 -14.91 8.21
N ALA A 208 -8.43 -15.70 7.65
CA ALA A 208 -8.19 -17.12 7.36
C ALA A 208 -7.14 -17.33 6.26
N ILE A 209 -7.09 -16.44 5.24
CA ILE A 209 -6.14 -16.49 4.14
C ILE A 209 -5.40 -15.14 4.04
N PRO A 210 -4.35 -14.92 4.86
CA PRO A 210 -3.59 -13.67 4.86
C PRO A 210 -2.92 -13.38 3.51
N LYS A 211 -2.79 -12.10 3.17
CA LYS A 211 -2.02 -11.71 1.99
C LYS A 211 -0.52 -11.93 2.20
N SER A 212 0.23 -12.00 1.11
CA SER A 212 1.69 -12.20 1.11
C SER A 212 2.48 -11.13 1.90
N ASN A 213 1.91 -9.94 2.08
CA ASN A 213 2.48 -8.85 2.87
C ASN A 213 2.01 -8.82 4.33
N GLY A 214 1.44 -9.91 4.85
CA GLY A 214 0.97 -10.03 6.22
C GLY A 214 -0.37 -9.32 6.52
N TYR A 215 -1.03 -8.75 5.51
CA TYR A 215 -2.32 -8.08 5.69
C TYR A 215 -3.42 -9.07 6.08
N GLN A 216 -4.11 -8.78 7.17
CA GLN A 216 -5.27 -9.53 7.67
C GLN A 216 -6.46 -8.60 7.93
N SER A 217 -7.64 -9.00 7.51
CA SER A 217 -8.92 -8.32 7.78
C SER A 217 -10.08 -9.10 7.17
N LEU A 218 -11.26 -9.05 7.75
CA LEU A 218 -12.49 -9.38 7.03
C LEU A 218 -12.92 -8.19 6.18
N HIS A 219 -13.24 -8.42 4.93
CA HIS A 219 -13.82 -7.40 4.05
C HIS A 219 -15.25 -7.78 3.72
N THR A 220 -16.16 -6.87 3.92
CA THR A 220 -17.55 -7.01 3.46
C THR A 220 -18.05 -5.70 2.89
N THR A 221 -18.91 -5.77 1.89
CA THR A 221 -19.61 -4.60 1.36
C THR A 221 -21.09 -4.77 1.68
N VAL A 222 -21.68 -3.76 2.27
CA VAL A 222 -23.11 -3.74 2.60
C VAL A 222 -23.82 -2.59 1.88
N ILE A 223 -25.12 -2.71 1.72
CA ILE A 223 -25.97 -1.66 1.15
C ILE A 223 -26.42 -0.73 2.27
N GLY A 224 -26.06 0.53 2.18
CA GLY A 224 -26.52 1.58 3.09
C GLY A 224 -27.97 1.99 2.88
N PRO A 225 -28.53 2.86 3.75
CA PRO A 225 -29.92 3.28 3.72
C PRO A 225 -30.40 3.89 2.39
N ASP A 226 -29.50 4.56 1.67
CA ASP A 226 -29.75 5.20 0.37
C ASP A 226 -29.44 4.29 -0.84
N GLY A 227 -29.19 2.99 -0.60
CA GLY A 227 -28.78 2.05 -1.64
C GLY A 227 -27.27 2.11 -2.01
N THR A 228 -26.49 2.99 -1.39
CA THR A 228 -25.06 3.11 -1.66
C THR A 228 -24.28 1.94 -1.06
N PRO A 229 -23.40 1.26 -1.82
CA PRO A 229 -22.53 0.24 -1.27
C PRO A 229 -21.41 0.86 -0.41
N VAL A 230 -21.23 0.32 0.80
CA VAL A 230 -20.20 0.73 1.77
C VAL A 230 -19.33 -0.46 2.14
N GLU A 231 -18.01 -0.32 2.02
CA GLU A 231 -17.04 -1.36 2.38
C GLU A 231 -16.69 -1.27 3.87
N PHE A 232 -16.76 -2.41 4.55
CA PHE A 232 -16.26 -2.56 5.92
C PHE A 232 -15.03 -3.46 5.94
N GLN A 233 -14.03 -3.03 6.69
CA GLN A 233 -12.84 -3.81 7.02
C GLN A 233 -12.83 -4.05 8.52
N ILE A 234 -12.86 -5.32 8.94
CA ILE A 234 -12.92 -5.69 10.35
C ILE A 234 -11.61 -6.40 10.69
N ARG A 235 -10.97 -5.98 11.78
CA ARG A 235 -9.67 -6.50 12.20
C ARG A 235 -9.41 -6.25 13.67
N THR A 236 -8.46 -6.97 14.24
CA THR A 236 -7.99 -6.69 15.61
C THR A 236 -7.06 -5.48 15.64
N GLU A 237 -6.76 -4.98 16.86
CA GLU A 237 -5.78 -3.90 17.06
C GLU A 237 -4.38 -4.29 16.56
N GLU A 238 -3.99 -5.55 16.75
CA GLU A 238 -2.71 -6.07 16.27
C GLU A 238 -2.66 -6.09 14.74
N MET A 239 -3.68 -6.65 14.07
CA MET A 239 -3.80 -6.63 12.61
C MET A 239 -3.80 -5.20 12.07
N HIS A 240 -4.40 -4.25 12.81
CA HIS A 240 -4.40 -2.85 12.43
C HIS A 240 -2.99 -2.24 12.49
N ARG A 241 -2.21 -2.53 13.55
CA ARG A 241 -0.81 -2.09 13.66
C ARG A 241 0.07 -2.67 12.55
N ILE A 242 -0.11 -3.95 12.24
CA ILE A 242 0.61 -4.60 11.13
C ILE A 242 0.23 -3.95 9.78
N ASP A 243 -1.06 -3.67 9.55
CA ASP A 243 -1.51 -2.98 8.32
C ASP A 243 -0.91 -1.57 8.16
N GLU A 244 -0.76 -0.82 9.24
CA GLU A 244 -0.22 0.55 9.17
C GLU A 244 1.31 0.60 9.05
N ASN A 245 2.04 -0.28 9.74
CA ASN A 245 3.48 -0.20 9.94
C ASN A 245 4.28 -1.35 9.30
N GLY A 246 3.62 -2.43 8.89
CA GLY A 246 4.27 -3.58 8.26
C GLY A 246 5.40 -4.14 9.09
N ILE A 247 6.54 -4.39 8.44
CA ILE A 247 7.73 -4.96 9.07
C ILE A 247 8.29 -4.11 10.24
N LEU A 248 7.96 -2.80 10.31
CA LEU A 248 8.41 -1.91 11.38
C LEU A 248 7.78 -2.27 12.73
N VAL A 249 6.60 -2.91 12.77
CA VAL A 249 5.95 -3.31 14.02
C VAL A 249 6.90 -4.17 14.86
N HIS A 250 7.57 -5.09 14.21
CA HIS A 250 8.50 -6.00 14.89
C HIS A 250 9.67 -5.26 15.54
N TRP A 251 10.26 -4.27 14.87
CA TRP A 251 11.40 -3.52 15.41
C TRP A 251 11.04 -2.51 16.48
N LEU A 252 9.80 -1.99 16.43
CA LEU A 252 9.35 -0.99 17.39
C LEU A 252 8.74 -1.57 18.65
N TYR A 253 8.17 -2.79 18.57
CA TYR A 253 7.33 -3.33 19.63
C TYR A 253 7.69 -4.76 20.06
N SER A 254 8.61 -5.44 19.39
CA SER A 254 8.99 -6.81 19.73
C SER A 254 10.13 -6.83 20.74
N SER A 255 9.78 -7.18 21.97
CA SER A 255 10.73 -7.58 23.02
C SER A 255 10.85 -9.12 23.16
N SER A 256 10.14 -9.90 22.32
CA SER A 256 10.06 -11.36 22.39
C SER A 256 10.72 -12.03 21.18
N GLU A 257 11.31 -13.21 21.43
CA GLU A 257 12.02 -14.05 20.46
C GLU A 257 11.12 -14.69 19.38
N ASP A 258 9.80 -14.50 19.46
CA ASP A 258 8.84 -15.03 18.48
C ASP A 258 8.95 -14.25 17.16
N THR A 259 9.57 -14.90 16.17
CA THR A 259 9.61 -14.42 14.77
C THR A 259 8.18 -14.34 14.23
N SER A 260 7.70 -13.13 13.94
CA SER A 260 6.37 -12.96 13.36
C SER A 260 6.33 -13.60 11.96
N ASP A 261 5.17 -14.14 11.57
CA ASP A 261 4.94 -14.71 10.24
C ASP A 261 5.34 -13.72 9.10
N LEU A 262 5.11 -12.44 9.30
CA LEU A 262 5.52 -11.38 8.37
C LEU A 262 7.05 -11.30 8.22
N GLN A 263 7.80 -11.45 9.30
CA GLN A 263 9.26 -11.45 9.28
C GLN A 263 9.80 -12.66 8.51
N SER A 264 9.26 -13.85 8.78
CA SER A 264 9.62 -15.08 8.09
C SER A 264 9.34 -14.99 6.59
N ARG A 265 8.18 -14.46 6.19
CA ARG A 265 7.82 -14.24 4.78
C ARG A 265 8.71 -13.18 4.12
N THR A 266 9.09 -12.14 4.84
CA THR A 266 10.00 -11.12 4.32
C THR A 266 11.39 -11.68 4.13
N ALA A 267 11.89 -12.47 5.09
CA ALA A 267 13.18 -13.13 4.97
C ALA A 267 13.21 -14.12 3.79
N ALA A 268 12.17 -14.93 3.62
CA ALA A 268 12.05 -15.84 2.48
C ALA A 268 12.04 -15.08 1.14
N TRP A 269 11.32 -13.95 1.07
CA TRP A 269 11.34 -13.11 -0.12
C TRP A 269 12.72 -12.52 -0.43
N LEU A 270 13.44 -12.07 0.61
CA LEU A 270 14.80 -11.54 0.44
C LEU A 270 15.78 -12.64 -0.04
N GLN A 271 15.62 -13.87 0.44
CA GLN A 271 16.40 -15.02 -0.07
C GLN A 271 16.08 -15.31 -1.54
N ASN A 272 14.79 -15.27 -1.93
CA ASN A 272 14.40 -15.44 -3.33
C ASN A 272 15.03 -14.37 -4.25
N LEU A 273 15.15 -13.11 -3.79
CA LEU A 273 15.86 -12.06 -4.53
C LEU A 273 17.34 -12.41 -4.79
N LEU A 274 18.01 -13.06 -3.83
CA LEU A 274 19.39 -13.51 -4.01
C LEU A 274 19.49 -14.67 -5.01
N GLU A 275 18.49 -15.56 -5.05
CA GLU A 275 18.41 -16.63 -6.05
C GLU A 275 18.18 -16.08 -7.46
N ILE A 276 17.20 -15.18 -7.61
CA ILE A 276 16.94 -14.49 -8.89
C ILE A 276 18.23 -13.81 -9.39
N GLN A 277 19.01 -13.21 -8.49
CA GLN A 277 20.28 -12.59 -8.87
C GLN A 277 21.30 -13.59 -9.39
N ARG A 278 21.36 -14.78 -8.78
CA ARG A 278 22.33 -15.84 -9.20
C ARG A 278 21.98 -16.44 -10.56
N THR A 279 20.70 -16.50 -10.88
CA THR A 279 20.18 -17.09 -12.11
C THR A 279 20.09 -16.10 -13.28
N SER A 280 20.03 -14.79 -13.00
CA SER A 280 19.92 -13.75 -14.03
C SER A 280 21.29 -13.44 -14.66
N THR A 281 21.34 -13.40 -15.98
CA THR A 281 22.56 -13.14 -16.76
C THR A 281 22.96 -11.66 -16.75
N ASP A 282 21.97 -10.75 -16.78
CA ASP A 282 22.20 -9.31 -16.76
C ASP A 282 21.22 -8.56 -15.84
N SER A 283 21.39 -7.24 -15.74
CA SER A 283 20.57 -6.39 -14.87
C SER A 283 19.16 -6.16 -15.41
N THR A 284 18.93 -6.34 -16.70
CA THR A 284 17.62 -6.17 -17.34
C THR A 284 16.76 -7.39 -17.08
N GLU A 285 17.29 -8.58 -17.31
CA GLU A 285 16.64 -9.85 -16.96
C GLU A 285 16.33 -9.94 -15.47
N PHE A 286 17.28 -9.53 -14.62
CA PHE A 286 17.06 -9.43 -13.18
C PHE A 286 15.86 -8.54 -12.83
N LEU A 287 15.73 -7.37 -13.47
CA LEU A 287 14.59 -6.47 -13.24
C LEU A 287 13.26 -7.07 -13.70
N GLU A 288 13.25 -7.77 -14.83
CA GLU A 288 12.04 -8.42 -15.34
C GLU A 288 11.58 -9.52 -14.39
N ASN A 289 12.47 -10.38 -13.96
CA ASN A 289 12.19 -11.45 -13.00
C ASN A 289 11.66 -10.88 -11.66
N ILE A 290 12.25 -9.79 -11.17
CA ILE A 290 11.76 -9.13 -9.95
C ILE A 290 10.38 -8.48 -10.13
N LYS A 291 10.10 -7.89 -11.30
CA LYS A 291 8.75 -7.34 -11.55
C LYS A 291 7.68 -8.43 -11.46
N VAL A 292 7.97 -9.64 -11.95
CA VAL A 292 7.05 -10.79 -11.79
C VAL A 292 6.82 -11.09 -10.32
N ASP A 293 7.86 -11.14 -9.51
CA ASP A 293 7.79 -11.43 -8.07
C ASP A 293 7.11 -10.31 -7.26
N LEU A 294 7.36 -9.05 -7.61
CA LEU A 294 6.73 -7.90 -6.96
C LEU A 294 5.22 -7.75 -7.26
N PHE A 295 4.75 -8.32 -8.37
CA PHE A 295 3.35 -8.23 -8.80
C PHE A 295 2.70 -9.61 -8.97
N PRO A 296 2.58 -10.42 -7.92
CA PRO A 296 2.10 -11.81 -7.99
C PRO A 296 0.68 -11.96 -8.54
N ASN A 297 -0.09 -10.88 -8.58
CA ASN A 297 -1.46 -10.86 -9.11
C ASN A 297 -1.53 -10.46 -10.60
N ARG A 298 -0.39 -10.33 -11.30
CA ARG A 298 -0.33 -10.03 -12.73
C ARG A 298 0.18 -11.25 -13.49
N ILE A 299 -0.48 -11.58 -14.58
CA ILE A 299 0.02 -12.58 -15.53
C ILE A 299 0.88 -11.83 -16.52
N TYR A 300 2.13 -12.26 -16.68
CA TYR A 300 3.04 -11.77 -17.71
C TYR A 300 3.03 -12.76 -18.87
N VAL A 301 2.76 -12.25 -20.07
CA VAL A 301 2.84 -13.03 -21.30
C VAL A 301 4.11 -12.57 -22.00
N PHE A 302 5.05 -13.48 -22.18
CA PHE A 302 6.25 -13.25 -22.98
C PHE A 302 5.93 -13.64 -24.43
N THR A 303 6.15 -12.72 -25.37
CA THR A 303 5.99 -12.94 -26.82
C THR A 303 7.36 -13.10 -27.45
#